data_dbbfa88acebd831fb9fb77b66a235b99
#
_entry.id   dbbfa88acebd831fb9fb77b66a235b99
#
_cell.length_a   1.000
_cell.length_b   1.000
_cell.length_c   1.000
_cell.angle_alpha   90.00
_cell.angle_beta   90.00
_cell.angle_gamma   90.00
#
_symmetry.space_group_name_H-M   'P 1'
#
loop_
_entity.id
_entity.type
_entity.pdbx_description
1 polymer ?
#
loop_
_entity_poly.entity_id
_entity_poly.type
_entity_poly.pdbx_seq_one_letter_code
_entity_poly.pdbx_strand_id
1 'polypeptide(L)'
;MEIDNLNIIQNLTAEKEGGKVEFKQTTGQLERGMETLCAFLNGEGGTVLFGVADNGKIIGQEVSDKTKRDIAEAIGRLEPTATVQVSYVPLPDGEKKIIALHVEDSRMERPFTYKNRPYMRVESTTVAMPQQKYNELLLDRDGVRHRWELFDDPDLTLNDIDENEVLKTVRLGIDCGRLPENTGNDIPAILEKFSLMRN
;
A
#
# COMPACT_ATOMS: atom_id res chain seq x y z
N MET A 1 5.91 5.77 6.25
CA MET A 1 6.59 7.10 6.48
C MET A 1 5.82 7.85 7.56
N GLU A 2 6.47 8.26 8.67
CA GLU A 2 5.79 9.00 9.73
C GLU A 2 5.79 10.51 9.41
N ILE A 3 4.59 11.11 9.36
CA ILE A 3 4.39 12.54 9.04
C ILE A 3 4.11 13.28 10.35
N ASP A 4 5.15 13.59 11.10
CA ASP A 4 5.09 14.10 12.47
C ASP A 4 5.53 15.57 12.61
N ASN A 5 6.08 16.17 11.56
CA ASN A 5 6.60 17.53 11.62
C ASN A 5 6.30 18.36 10.35
N LEU A 6 6.40 19.68 10.51
CA LEU A 6 6.08 20.64 9.46
C LEU A 6 7.03 20.58 8.25
N ASN A 7 8.29 20.18 8.46
CA ASN A 7 9.28 20.11 7.37
C ASN A 7 8.88 19.03 6.34
N ILE A 8 8.36 17.88 6.82
CA ILE A 8 7.84 16.82 5.94
C ILE A 8 6.64 17.34 5.14
N ILE A 9 5.72 18.06 5.79
CA ILE A 9 4.58 18.70 5.10
C ILE A 9 5.05 19.68 4.03
N GLN A 10 6.05 20.52 4.34
CA GLN A 10 6.61 21.49 3.39
C GLN A 10 7.25 20.79 2.18
N ASN A 11 7.96 19.68 2.39
CA ASN A 11 8.52 18.90 1.29
C ASN A 11 7.42 18.30 0.41
N LEU A 12 6.38 17.69 1.02
CA LEU A 12 5.24 17.14 0.28
C LEU A 12 4.49 18.22 -0.51
N THR A 13 4.33 19.43 0.06
CA THR A 13 3.65 20.54 -0.64
C THR A 13 4.51 21.15 -1.76
N ALA A 14 5.83 21.04 -1.69
CA ALA A 14 6.75 21.48 -2.75
C ALA A 14 6.69 20.57 -3.99
N GLU A 15 6.38 19.29 -3.83
CA GLU A 15 6.23 18.32 -4.92
C GLU A 15 4.96 18.52 -5.75
N LYS A 16 4.00 19.33 -5.27
CA LYS A 16 2.66 19.55 -5.82
C LYS A 16 1.76 18.30 -5.77
N GLU A 17 0.49 18.48 -6.10
CA GLU A 17 -0.44 17.37 -6.26
C GLU A 17 -0.03 16.45 -7.41
N GLY A 18 -0.16 15.14 -7.18
CA GLY A 18 0.27 14.14 -8.14
C GLY A 18 -0.25 12.74 -7.82
N GLY A 19 0.49 11.74 -8.29
CA GLY A 19 0.14 10.34 -8.09
C GLY A 19 0.10 9.88 -6.64
N LYS A 20 0.83 10.56 -5.74
CA LYS A 20 1.01 10.14 -4.32
C LYS A 20 0.65 11.21 -3.29
N VAL A 21 0.32 12.42 -3.69
CA VAL A 21 -0.04 13.51 -2.77
C VAL A 21 -1.28 14.22 -3.26
N GLU A 22 -2.20 14.51 -2.34
CA GLU A 22 -3.43 15.24 -2.60
C GLU A 22 -3.66 16.31 -1.52
N PHE A 23 -4.08 17.50 -1.92
CA PHE A 23 -4.38 18.62 -1.02
C PHE A 23 -5.88 18.84 -0.86
N LYS A 24 -6.28 19.18 0.35
CA LYS A 24 -7.65 19.59 0.68
C LYS A 24 -7.58 20.77 1.63
N GLN A 25 -8.34 21.82 1.36
CA GLN A 25 -8.30 23.02 2.18
C GLN A 25 -8.83 22.79 3.59
N THR A 26 -9.85 21.95 3.73
CA THR A 26 -10.46 21.64 5.02
C THR A 26 -11.07 20.24 5.02
N THR A 27 -11.41 19.72 6.21
CA THR A 27 -12.21 18.49 6.37
C THR A 27 -13.67 18.63 5.90
N GLY A 28 -14.13 19.79 5.46
CA GLY A 28 -15.34 19.91 4.66
C GLY A 28 -15.27 19.10 3.34
N GLN A 29 -14.06 18.76 2.90
CA GLN A 29 -13.79 17.91 1.73
C GLN A 29 -13.38 16.48 2.12
N LEU A 30 -13.70 16.02 3.36
CA LEU A 30 -13.28 14.71 3.89
C LEU A 30 -13.68 13.57 2.96
N GLU A 31 -14.89 13.57 2.44
CA GLU A 31 -15.38 12.53 1.51
C GLU A 31 -14.47 12.38 0.29
N ARG A 32 -14.14 13.50 -0.37
CA ARG A 32 -13.24 13.50 -1.54
C ARG A 32 -11.81 13.08 -1.15
N GLY A 33 -11.36 13.49 0.03
CA GLY A 33 -10.07 13.03 0.58
C GLY A 33 -10.05 11.52 0.78
N MET A 34 -11.13 10.94 1.28
CA MET A 34 -11.24 9.49 1.48
C MET A 34 -11.36 8.71 0.17
N GLU A 35 -12.04 9.25 -0.84
CA GLU A 35 -12.05 8.69 -2.21
C GLU A 35 -10.63 8.61 -2.78
N THR A 36 -9.84 9.68 -2.58
CA THR A 36 -8.44 9.72 -3.00
C THR A 36 -7.58 8.74 -2.18
N LEU A 37 -7.79 8.66 -0.86
CA LEU A 37 -7.08 7.70 -0.02
C LEU A 37 -7.36 6.24 -0.43
N CYS A 38 -8.61 5.93 -0.78
CA CYS A 38 -8.99 4.65 -1.36
C CYS A 38 -8.26 4.39 -2.70
N ALA A 39 -8.13 5.42 -3.53
CA ALA A 39 -7.39 5.32 -4.79
C ALA A 39 -5.88 5.09 -4.57
N PHE A 40 -5.29 5.67 -3.53
CA PHE A 40 -3.90 5.42 -3.12
C PHE A 40 -3.70 3.98 -2.63
N LEU A 41 -4.62 3.44 -1.83
CA LEU A 41 -4.61 2.03 -1.41
C LEU A 41 -4.66 1.06 -2.60
N ASN A 42 -5.37 1.44 -3.66
CA ASN A 42 -5.44 0.66 -4.90
C ASN A 42 -4.24 0.89 -5.84
N GLY A 43 -3.38 1.82 -5.49
CA GLY A 43 -2.15 2.16 -6.22
C GLY A 43 -0.89 1.80 -5.44
N GLU A 44 0.00 2.77 -5.30
CA GLU A 44 1.32 2.64 -4.66
C GLU A 44 1.40 3.35 -3.29
N GLY A 45 0.27 3.50 -2.63
CA GLY A 45 0.18 4.32 -1.42
C GLY A 45 0.15 5.82 -1.71
N GLY A 46 0.09 6.63 -0.65
CA GLY A 46 0.09 8.09 -0.78
C GLY A 46 -0.44 8.82 0.44
N THR A 47 -0.51 10.14 0.33
CA THR A 47 -0.87 11.04 1.43
C THR A 47 -1.92 12.04 1.01
N VAL A 48 -2.96 12.20 1.83
CA VAL A 48 -3.95 13.26 1.72
C VAL A 48 -3.69 14.28 2.84
N LEU A 49 -3.47 15.53 2.49
CA LEU A 49 -3.24 16.64 3.42
C LEU A 49 -4.46 17.56 3.50
N PHE A 50 -5.04 17.73 4.69
CA PHE A 50 -6.06 18.72 4.95
C PHE A 50 -5.46 19.93 5.65
N GLY A 51 -5.87 21.13 5.22
CA GLY A 51 -5.29 22.39 5.64
C GLY A 51 -4.27 22.93 4.64
N VAL A 52 -4.29 22.43 3.40
CA VAL A 52 -3.43 22.87 2.30
C VAL A 52 -4.31 23.27 1.12
N ALA A 53 -4.04 24.42 0.53
CA ALA A 53 -4.70 24.89 -0.68
C ALA A 53 -4.14 24.20 -1.92
N ASP A 54 -4.89 24.17 -3.02
CA ASP A 54 -4.53 23.48 -4.28
C ASP A 54 -3.19 23.97 -4.88
N ASN A 55 -2.79 25.21 -4.54
CA ASN A 55 -1.49 25.77 -4.94
C ASN A 55 -0.33 25.37 -4.01
N GLY A 56 -0.54 24.46 -3.05
CA GLY A 56 0.45 24.03 -2.07
C GLY A 56 0.61 24.95 -0.86
N LYS A 57 -0.14 26.08 -0.78
CA LYS A 57 -0.06 26.97 0.37
C LYS A 57 -0.64 26.32 1.63
N ILE A 58 0.18 26.23 2.67
CA ILE A 58 -0.21 25.75 3.99
C ILE A 58 -1.09 26.81 4.67
N ILE A 59 -2.32 26.47 5.00
CA ILE A 59 -3.31 27.33 5.64
C ILE A 59 -3.72 26.85 7.02
N GLY A 60 -3.63 25.53 7.25
CA GLY A 60 -4.09 24.86 8.46
C GLY A 60 -5.59 24.93 8.68
N GLN A 61 -6.08 24.14 9.62
CA GLN A 61 -7.47 24.18 10.07
C GLN A 61 -7.58 23.86 11.56
N GLU A 62 -8.70 24.24 12.15
CA GLU A 62 -9.04 23.83 13.53
C GLU A 62 -9.32 22.33 13.58
N VAL A 63 -8.85 21.68 14.63
CA VAL A 63 -9.06 20.26 14.88
C VAL A 63 -9.75 20.06 16.21
N SER A 64 -11.04 19.79 16.14
CA SER A 64 -11.87 19.45 17.30
C SER A 64 -11.96 17.94 17.51
N ASP A 65 -12.50 17.51 18.65
CA ASP A 65 -12.79 16.10 18.89
C ASP A 65 -13.85 15.55 17.93
N LYS A 66 -14.74 16.41 17.44
CA LYS A 66 -15.68 16.06 16.38
C LYS A 66 -14.91 15.75 15.07
N THR A 67 -13.95 16.60 14.69
CA THR A 67 -13.11 16.38 13.50
C THR A 67 -12.40 15.02 13.56
N LYS A 68 -11.84 14.67 14.73
CA LYS A 68 -11.17 13.38 14.90
C LYS A 68 -12.12 12.19 14.78
N ARG A 69 -13.34 12.30 15.35
CA ARG A 69 -14.37 11.25 15.22
C ARG A 69 -14.84 11.08 13.79
N ASP A 70 -15.09 12.20 13.09
CA ASP A 70 -15.51 12.17 11.68
C ASP A 70 -14.45 11.49 10.79
N ILE A 71 -13.16 11.73 11.04
CA ILE A 71 -12.05 11.06 10.34
C ILE A 71 -12.03 9.57 10.66
N ALA A 72 -12.11 9.19 11.93
CA ALA A 72 -12.10 7.79 12.34
C ALA A 72 -13.29 7.01 11.74
N GLU A 73 -14.47 7.61 11.72
CA GLU A 73 -15.66 7.04 11.09
C GLU A 73 -15.49 6.90 9.58
N ALA A 74 -14.90 7.90 8.92
CA ALA A 74 -14.64 7.84 7.50
C ALA A 74 -13.62 6.74 7.14
N ILE A 75 -12.56 6.57 7.92
CA ILE A 75 -11.59 5.48 7.77
C ILE A 75 -12.27 4.12 7.93
N GLY A 76 -13.17 3.97 8.89
CA GLY A 76 -13.92 2.74 9.13
C GLY A 76 -14.85 2.32 7.98
N ARG A 77 -15.03 3.17 6.96
CA ARG A 77 -15.82 2.86 5.75
C ARG A 77 -14.97 2.35 4.59
N LEU A 78 -13.66 2.17 4.81
CA LEU A 78 -12.77 1.50 3.87
C LEU A 78 -12.90 -0.02 4.00
N GLU A 79 -13.01 -0.72 2.89
CA GLU A 79 -13.07 -2.17 2.82
C GLU A 79 -12.12 -2.71 1.74
N PRO A 80 -11.29 -3.73 2.07
CA PRO A 80 -11.08 -4.29 3.40
C PRO A 80 -10.55 -3.25 4.39
N THR A 81 -10.49 -3.59 5.69
CA THR A 81 -9.93 -2.70 6.71
C THR A 81 -8.50 -2.31 6.34
N ALA A 82 -8.23 -1.00 6.29
CA ALA A 82 -6.93 -0.47 5.90
C ALA A 82 -6.19 0.13 7.09
N THR A 83 -4.87 -0.03 7.12
CA THR A 83 -4.01 0.69 8.06
C THR A 83 -3.77 2.10 7.54
N VAL A 84 -4.40 3.09 8.18
CA VAL A 84 -4.24 4.50 7.85
C VAL A 84 -3.49 5.21 8.97
N GLN A 85 -2.35 5.78 8.66
CA GLN A 85 -1.61 6.63 9.59
C GLN A 85 -2.23 8.03 9.60
N VAL A 86 -2.70 8.47 10.77
CA VAL A 86 -3.33 9.79 10.97
C VAL A 86 -2.42 10.65 11.81
N SER A 87 -2.00 11.79 11.27
CA SER A 87 -1.14 12.76 11.95
C SER A 87 -1.78 14.14 12.03
N TYR A 88 -1.55 14.84 13.14
CA TYR A 88 -2.05 16.19 13.41
C TYR A 88 -0.86 17.11 13.66
N VAL A 89 -0.34 17.74 12.63
CA VAL A 89 0.88 18.56 12.69
C VAL A 89 0.50 20.01 13.02
N PRO A 90 0.93 20.55 14.18
CA PRO A 90 0.61 21.94 14.56
C PRO A 90 1.37 22.93 13.69
N LEU A 91 0.72 24.07 13.38
CA LEU A 91 1.38 25.22 12.80
C LEU A 91 2.04 26.08 13.86
N PRO A 92 2.99 26.95 13.52
CA PRO A 92 3.71 27.81 14.47
C PRO A 92 2.82 28.75 15.30
N ASP A 93 1.65 29.09 14.80
CA ASP A 93 0.63 29.88 15.52
C ASP A 93 -0.03 29.10 16.66
N GLY A 94 0.12 27.75 16.67
CA GLY A 94 -0.39 26.86 17.69
C GLY A 94 -1.90 26.59 17.65
N GLU A 95 -2.68 27.37 16.94
CA GLU A 95 -4.14 27.22 16.88
C GLU A 95 -4.58 26.25 15.80
N LYS A 96 -3.92 26.28 14.65
CA LYS A 96 -4.24 25.46 13.48
C LYS A 96 -3.30 24.29 13.34
N LYS A 97 -3.80 23.22 12.70
CA LYS A 97 -3.04 22.01 12.39
C LYS A 97 -3.25 21.60 10.94
N ILE A 98 -2.28 20.90 10.41
CA ILE A 98 -2.45 20.10 9.20
C ILE A 98 -2.85 18.69 9.64
N ILE A 99 -3.82 18.11 8.94
CA ILE A 99 -4.16 16.70 9.13
C ILE A 99 -3.57 15.95 7.94
N ALA A 100 -2.74 14.96 8.20
CA ALA A 100 -2.19 14.06 7.20
C ALA A 100 -2.81 12.67 7.37
N LEU A 101 -3.37 12.12 6.30
CA LEU A 101 -3.77 10.72 6.20
C LEU A 101 -2.83 10.05 5.24
N HIS A 102 -2.03 9.10 5.71
CA HIS A 102 -1.05 8.37 4.93
C HIS A 102 -1.37 6.89 4.87
N VAL A 103 -1.20 6.29 3.71
CA VAL A 103 -1.31 4.85 3.47
C VAL A 103 -0.12 4.36 2.67
N GLU A 104 0.39 3.21 3.07
CA GLU A 104 1.45 2.50 2.35
C GLU A 104 0.86 1.67 1.18
N ASP A 105 1.75 1.14 0.34
CA ASP A 105 1.36 0.19 -0.71
C ASP A 105 0.81 -1.09 -0.09
N SER A 106 -0.42 -1.44 -0.43
CA SER A 106 -1.15 -2.61 0.11
C SER A 106 -1.50 -3.62 -1.00
N ARG A 107 -0.52 -3.96 -1.85
CA ARG A 107 -0.73 -4.86 -3.03
C ARG A 107 -1.43 -6.16 -2.70
N MET A 108 -1.16 -6.72 -1.51
CA MET A 108 -1.71 -8.01 -1.07
C MET A 108 -3.19 -7.94 -0.68
N GLU A 109 -3.70 -6.76 -0.39
CA GLU A 109 -5.04 -6.57 0.18
C GLU A 109 -6.01 -5.92 -0.79
N ARG A 110 -5.51 -5.24 -1.84
CA ARG A 110 -6.36 -4.57 -2.84
C ARG A 110 -7.14 -5.59 -3.68
N PRO A 111 -8.32 -5.24 -4.22
CA PRO A 111 -8.83 -3.87 -4.28
C PRO A 111 -9.53 -3.42 -3.01
N PHE A 112 -9.35 -2.14 -2.67
CA PHE A 112 -10.08 -1.45 -1.63
C PHE A 112 -11.27 -0.69 -2.19
N THR A 113 -12.30 -0.53 -1.36
CA THR A 113 -13.46 0.32 -1.65
C THR A 113 -13.67 1.34 -0.53
N TYR A 114 -14.24 2.48 -0.87
CA TYR A 114 -14.77 3.44 0.07
C TYR A 114 -16.27 3.59 -0.17
N LYS A 115 -17.09 3.31 0.88
CA LYS A 115 -18.55 3.25 0.76
C LYS A 115 -19.00 2.33 -0.40
N ASN A 116 -18.44 1.14 -0.49
CA ASN A 116 -18.70 0.13 -1.53
C ASN A 116 -18.32 0.59 -2.96
N ARG A 117 -17.52 1.64 -3.12
CA ARG A 117 -17.03 2.10 -4.42
C ARG A 117 -15.53 2.01 -4.50
N PRO A 118 -14.97 1.34 -5.50
CA PRO A 118 -13.53 1.35 -5.74
C PRO A 118 -13.12 2.62 -6.48
N TYR A 119 -11.97 3.19 -6.10
CA TYR A 119 -11.37 4.36 -6.73
C TYR A 119 -9.94 4.07 -7.17
N MET A 120 -9.48 4.79 -8.19
CA MET A 120 -8.11 4.74 -8.68
C MET A 120 -7.61 6.14 -9.06
N ARG A 121 -6.28 6.28 -9.14
CA ARG A 121 -5.65 7.50 -9.64
C ARG A 121 -5.40 7.37 -11.15
N VAL A 122 -5.71 8.44 -11.86
CA VAL A 122 -5.28 8.66 -13.23
C VAL A 122 -4.54 10.00 -13.20
N GLU A 123 -3.22 9.94 -13.25
CA GLU A 123 -2.35 11.08 -12.98
C GLU A 123 -2.64 11.74 -11.63
N SER A 124 -3.11 12.98 -11.60
CA SER A 124 -3.49 13.72 -10.39
C SER A 124 -5.00 13.68 -10.09
N THR A 125 -5.78 12.86 -10.82
CA THR A 125 -7.24 12.81 -10.67
C THR A 125 -7.70 11.50 -10.05
N THR A 126 -8.59 11.59 -9.06
CA THR A 126 -9.30 10.43 -8.50
C THR A 126 -10.56 10.14 -9.31
N VAL A 127 -10.66 8.92 -9.81
CA VAL A 127 -11.81 8.45 -10.59
C VAL A 127 -12.36 7.15 -10.02
N ALA A 128 -13.63 6.87 -10.28
CA ALA A 128 -14.19 5.55 -9.99
C ALA A 128 -13.45 4.50 -10.82
N MET A 129 -13.06 3.40 -10.19
CA MET A 129 -12.35 2.31 -10.86
C MET A 129 -13.32 1.56 -11.77
N PRO A 130 -12.96 1.31 -13.05
CA PRO A 130 -13.75 0.47 -13.93
C PRO A 130 -13.88 -0.96 -13.39
N GLN A 131 -15.03 -1.61 -13.63
CA GLN A 131 -15.30 -2.97 -13.16
C GLN A 131 -14.25 -3.98 -13.65
N GLN A 132 -13.77 -3.82 -14.88
CA GLN A 132 -12.73 -4.68 -15.42
C GLN A 132 -11.46 -4.59 -14.56
N LYS A 133 -11.00 -3.36 -14.23
CA LYS A 133 -9.81 -3.16 -13.40
C LYS A 133 -9.98 -3.70 -11.99
N TYR A 134 -11.16 -3.54 -11.41
CA TYR A 134 -11.49 -4.11 -10.11
C TYR A 134 -11.38 -5.65 -10.12
N ASN A 135 -11.93 -6.30 -11.16
CA ASN A 135 -11.85 -7.75 -11.32
C ASN A 135 -10.39 -8.23 -11.52
N GLU A 136 -9.58 -7.49 -12.29
CA GLU A 136 -8.14 -7.78 -12.44
C GLU A 136 -7.43 -7.79 -11.07
N LEU A 137 -7.66 -6.76 -10.23
CA LEU A 137 -7.06 -6.69 -8.91
C LEU A 137 -7.54 -7.81 -7.97
N LEU A 138 -8.81 -8.25 -8.09
CA LEU A 138 -9.31 -9.41 -7.35
C LEU A 138 -8.56 -10.69 -7.76
N LEU A 139 -8.40 -10.91 -9.05
CA LEU A 139 -7.68 -12.08 -9.57
C LEU A 139 -6.20 -12.05 -9.17
N ASP A 140 -5.56 -10.88 -9.21
CA ASP A 140 -4.19 -10.69 -8.76
C ASP A 140 -4.06 -11.04 -7.27
N ARG A 141 -4.95 -10.54 -6.42
CA ARG A 141 -4.97 -10.85 -4.99
C ARG A 141 -5.13 -12.33 -4.72
N ASP A 142 -6.07 -12.99 -5.39
CA ASP A 142 -6.31 -14.41 -5.23
C ASP A 142 -5.16 -15.26 -5.78
N GLY A 143 -4.60 -14.86 -6.92
CA GLY A 143 -3.40 -15.47 -7.50
C GLY A 143 -2.19 -15.38 -6.56
N VAL A 144 -2.03 -14.23 -5.92
CA VAL A 144 -0.97 -13.98 -4.94
C VAL A 144 -1.18 -14.83 -3.67
N ARG A 145 -2.38 -14.85 -3.08
CA ARG A 145 -2.67 -15.64 -1.87
C ARG A 145 -2.52 -17.15 -2.06
N HIS A 146 -2.79 -17.64 -3.27
CA HIS A 146 -2.67 -19.08 -3.59
C HIS A 146 -1.30 -19.46 -4.14
N ARG A 147 -0.42 -18.49 -4.37
CA ARG A 147 0.92 -18.69 -4.93
C ARG A 147 1.97 -17.99 -4.08
N TRP A 148 1.90 -18.18 -2.75
CA TRP A 148 2.87 -17.65 -1.79
C TRP A 148 4.31 -18.02 -2.16
N GLU A 149 4.51 -19.16 -2.82
CA GLU A 149 5.78 -19.63 -3.33
C GLU A 149 6.41 -18.75 -4.42
N LEU A 150 5.68 -17.75 -4.94
CA LEU A 150 6.21 -16.79 -5.92
C LEU A 150 6.65 -15.46 -5.30
N PHE A 151 6.51 -15.30 -3.97
CA PHE A 151 7.03 -14.12 -3.30
C PHE A 151 8.53 -14.28 -3.06
N ASP A 152 9.29 -13.34 -3.61
CA ASP A 152 10.70 -13.21 -3.30
C ASP A 152 10.80 -12.54 -1.91
N ASP A 153 11.46 -13.21 -0.95
CA ASP A 153 11.82 -12.61 0.33
C ASP A 153 13.21 -11.97 0.15
N PRO A 154 13.33 -10.63 0.19
CA PRO A 154 14.60 -9.94 -0.04
C PRO A 154 15.62 -10.18 1.08
N ASP A 155 15.20 -10.64 2.24
CA ASP A 155 16.05 -10.89 3.40
C ASP A 155 16.57 -12.32 3.44
N LEU A 156 16.02 -13.25 2.62
CA LEU A 156 16.45 -14.64 2.52
C LEU A 156 17.66 -14.79 1.61
N THR A 157 18.68 -15.48 2.12
CA THR A 157 19.91 -15.83 1.41
C THR A 157 20.08 -17.33 1.33
N LEU A 158 20.99 -17.82 0.46
CA LEU A 158 21.32 -19.24 0.39
C LEU A 158 21.84 -19.82 1.74
N ASN A 159 22.38 -18.97 2.62
CA ASN A 159 22.87 -19.41 3.93
C ASN A 159 21.72 -19.71 4.92
N ASP A 160 20.51 -19.25 4.64
CA ASP A 160 19.33 -19.46 5.48
C ASP A 160 18.59 -20.76 5.10
N ILE A 161 19.04 -21.44 4.01
CA ILE A 161 18.41 -22.65 3.49
C ILE A 161 19.10 -23.88 4.06
N ASP A 162 18.32 -24.82 4.59
CA ASP A 162 18.82 -26.13 4.98
C ASP A 162 19.01 -27.02 3.74
N GLU A 163 20.26 -27.12 3.27
CA GLU A 163 20.64 -27.90 2.11
C GLU A 163 20.23 -29.40 2.24
N ASN A 164 20.29 -29.97 3.45
CA ASN A 164 19.94 -31.35 3.68
C ASN A 164 18.44 -31.61 3.47
N GLU A 165 17.59 -30.68 3.91
CA GLU A 165 16.14 -30.78 3.68
C GLU A 165 15.78 -30.58 2.21
N VAL A 166 16.49 -29.70 1.49
CA VAL A 166 16.34 -29.59 0.03
C VAL A 166 16.68 -30.89 -0.66
N LEU A 167 17.86 -31.48 -0.38
CA LEU A 167 18.30 -32.75 -0.99
C LEU A 167 17.39 -33.92 -0.62
N LYS A 168 16.89 -33.96 0.60
CA LYS A 168 15.91 -34.97 1.05
C LYS A 168 14.59 -34.82 0.27
N THR A 169 14.12 -33.62 0.07
CA THR A 169 12.89 -33.34 -0.71
C THR A 169 13.07 -33.76 -2.17
N VAL A 170 14.24 -33.47 -2.77
CA VAL A 170 14.57 -33.92 -4.14
C VAL A 170 14.56 -35.44 -4.25
N ARG A 171 15.19 -36.15 -3.30
CA ARG A 171 15.21 -37.62 -3.29
C ARG A 171 13.79 -38.19 -3.21
N LEU A 172 12.97 -37.69 -2.30
CA LEU A 172 11.55 -38.07 -2.20
C LEU A 172 10.80 -37.82 -3.51
N GLY A 173 11.09 -36.70 -4.18
CA GLY A 173 10.49 -36.40 -5.48
C GLY A 173 10.90 -37.37 -6.59
N ILE A 174 12.16 -37.82 -6.58
CA ILE A 174 12.68 -38.84 -7.51
C ILE A 174 12.04 -40.20 -7.20
N ASP A 175 12.05 -40.62 -5.94
CA ASP A 175 11.48 -41.92 -5.48
C ASP A 175 9.99 -42.03 -5.80
N CYS A 176 9.25 -40.88 -5.76
CA CYS A 176 7.84 -40.84 -6.13
C CYS A 176 7.59 -40.64 -7.64
N GLY A 177 8.64 -40.62 -8.46
CA GLY A 177 8.53 -40.42 -9.91
C GLY A 177 8.07 -39.02 -10.34
N ARG A 178 8.15 -38.04 -9.43
CA ARG A 178 7.78 -36.61 -9.71
C ARG A 178 8.95 -35.80 -10.26
N LEU A 179 10.17 -36.22 -9.98
CA LEU A 179 11.41 -35.61 -10.46
C LEU A 179 12.24 -36.63 -11.25
N PRO A 180 12.97 -36.19 -12.28
CA PRO A 180 13.86 -37.07 -12.99
C PRO A 180 15.12 -37.43 -12.16
N GLU A 181 15.66 -38.64 -12.33
CA GLU A 181 16.85 -39.14 -11.60
C GLU A 181 18.09 -38.22 -11.75
N ASN A 182 18.19 -37.49 -12.87
CA ASN A 182 19.28 -36.55 -13.15
C ASN A 182 19.06 -35.14 -12.62
N THR A 183 18.21 -34.95 -11.60
CA THR A 183 17.95 -33.62 -11.02
C THR A 183 19.22 -32.98 -10.42
N GLY A 184 20.21 -33.83 -10.00
CA GLY A 184 21.46 -33.34 -9.44
C GLY A 184 21.40 -33.03 -7.93
N ASN A 185 22.52 -32.53 -7.41
CA ASN A 185 22.68 -32.20 -5.97
C ASN A 185 23.16 -30.74 -5.77
N ASP A 186 23.25 -29.94 -6.81
CA ASP A 186 23.64 -28.53 -6.72
C ASP A 186 22.47 -27.68 -6.28
N ILE A 187 22.53 -27.18 -5.04
CA ILE A 187 21.42 -26.47 -4.39
C ILE A 187 20.98 -25.24 -5.19
N PRO A 188 21.87 -24.32 -5.58
CA PRO A 188 21.48 -23.17 -6.40
C PRO A 188 20.76 -23.57 -7.70
N ALA A 189 21.30 -24.54 -8.43
CA ALA A 189 20.69 -25.03 -9.68
C ALA A 189 19.32 -25.70 -9.44
N ILE A 190 19.13 -26.39 -8.34
CA ILE A 190 17.85 -26.97 -7.92
C ILE A 190 16.83 -25.86 -7.66
N LEU A 191 17.19 -24.85 -6.85
CA LEU A 191 16.30 -23.75 -6.49
C LEU A 191 15.91 -22.93 -7.70
N GLU A 192 16.86 -22.62 -8.59
CA GLU A 192 16.61 -21.92 -9.86
C GLU A 192 15.66 -22.72 -10.77
N LYS A 193 15.90 -24.03 -10.94
CA LYS A 193 15.06 -24.91 -11.75
C LYS A 193 13.60 -24.98 -11.25
N PHE A 194 13.38 -24.84 -9.95
CA PHE A 194 12.05 -24.82 -9.36
C PHE A 194 11.48 -23.39 -9.19
N SER A 195 12.17 -22.38 -9.73
CA SER A 195 11.76 -20.96 -9.61
C SER A 195 11.66 -20.46 -8.17
N LEU A 196 12.42 -21.04 -7.26
CA LEU A 196 12.54 -20.66 -5.85
C LEU A 196 13.69 -19.68 -5.62
N MET A 197 14.50 -19.41 -6.63
CA MET A 197 15.56 -18.41 -6.65
C MET A 197 15.58 -17.71 -8.01
N ARG A 198 15.79 -16.41 -8.03
CA ARG A 198 16.02 -15.60 -9.22
C ARG A 198 17.41 -14.98 -9.16
N ASN A 199 18.11 -15.02 -10.28
CA ASN A 199 19.39 -14.31 -10.46
C ASN A 199 19.16 -12.83 -10.73
#